data_a59ffb252cf1a4d6d407f558bbd12b36
#
_entry.id   a59ffb252cf1a4d6d407f558bbd12b36
#
_cell.length_a   1.000
_cell.length_b   1.000
_cell.length_c   1.000
_cell.angle_alpha   90.00
_cell.angle_beta   90.00
_cell.angle_gamma   90.00
#
_symmetry.space_group_name_H-M   'P 1'
#
loop_
_entity.id
_entity.type
_entity.pdbx_description
1 polymer ?
#
loop_
_entity_poly.entity_id
_entity_poly.type
_entity_poly.pdbx_seq_one_letter_code
_entity_poly.pdbx_strand_id
1 'polypeptide(L)' 'MQLRFIAKDPESGKDGCPSVFVDEDNADLVLQGLKADAQTHAGCLTVGPIPGHEAVIRIPARMVPTLREACDAAERAQLH' A
#
# COMPACT_ATOMS: atom_id res chain seq x y z
N MET A 1 1.97 -15.76 -8.92
CA MET A 1 1.65 -14.81 -7.85
C MET A 1 0.20 -14.98 -7.45
N GLN A 2 -0.06 -15.07 -6.14
CA GLN A 2 -1.41 -15.16 -5.59
C GLN A 2 -1.73 -13.88 -4.83
N LEU A 3 -2.40 -12.97 -5.49
CA LEU A 3 -2.71 -11.67 -4.92
C LEU A 3 -4.07 -11.72 -4.24
N ARG A 4 -4.08 -11.63 -2.92
CA ARG A 4 -5.31 -11.61 -2.13
C ARG A 4 -5.75 -10.16 -1.93
N PHE A 5 -6.95 -9.82 -2.39
CA PHE A 5 -7.53 -8.51 -2.15
C PHE A 5 -8.02 -8.40 -0.71
N ILE A 6 -7.57 -7.39 0.01
CA ILE A 6 -8.03 -7.13 1.39
C ILE A 6 -9.19 -6.15 1.38
N ALA A 7 -8.98 -4.94 0.90
CA ALA A 7 -10.04 -3.95 0.80
C ALA A 7 -9.58 -2.75 -0.02
N LYS A 8 -10.55 -1.95 -0.46
CA LYS A 8 -10.28 -0.68 -1.12
C LYS A 8 -11.00 0.43 -0.33
N ASP A 9 -10.58 1.68 -0.57
CA ASP A 9 -11.19 2.84 0.07
C ASP A 9 -12.63 3.01 -0.40
N PRO A 10 -13.64 2.86 0.48
CA PRO A 10 -15.04 2.96 0.08
C PRO A 10 -15.47 4.40 -0.26
N GLU A 11 -14.69 5.41 0.13
CA GLU A 11 -15.01 6.81 -0.10
C GLU A 11 -14.37 7.38 -1.34
N SER A 12 -13.53 6.59 -2.03
CA SER A 12 -12.95 7.03 -3.30
C SER A 12 -13.97 6.89 -4.42
N GLY A 13 -13.79 7.68 -5.48
CA GLY A 13 -14.66 7.65 -6.64
C GLY A 13 -14.57 6.36 -7.44
N LYS A 14 -15.21 6.37 -8.62
CA LYS A 14 -15.32 5.19 -9.47
C LYS A 14 -14.04 4.89 -10.26
N ASP A 15 -13.17 5.87 -10.45
CA ASP A 15 -12.03 5.79 -11.36
C ASP A 15 -10.74 5.49 -10.60
N GLY A 16 -10.72 4.35 -9.95
CA GLY A 16 -9.57 3.93 -9.18
C GLY A 16 -9.70 4.32 -7.71
N CYS A 17 -9.28 3.44 -6.87
CA CYS A 17 -9.36 3.62 -5.43
C CYS A 17 -8.07 3.12 -4.80
N PRO A 18 -7.59 3.77 -3.73
CA PRO A 18 -6.58 3.15 -2.90
C PRO A 18 -7.03 1.74 -2.51
N SER A 19 -6.15 0.78 -2.70
CA SER A 19 -6.46 -0.64 -2.50
C SER A 19 -5.30 -1.33 -1.82
N VAL A 20 -5.60 -2.35 -1.02
CA VAL A 20 -4.60 -3.09 -0.27
C VAL A 20 -4.75 -4.57 -0.57
N PHE A 21 -3.64 -5.20 -0.88
CA PHE A 21 -3.56 -6.62 -1.21
C PHE A 21 -2.42 -7.26 -0.42
N VAL A 22 -2.45 -8.57 -0.32
CA VAL A 22 -1.33 -9.36 0.19
C VAL A 22 -0.93 -10.35 -0.89
N ASP A 23 0.36 -10.40 -1.20
CA ASP A 23 0.92 -11.44 -2.05
C ASP A 23 1.12 -12.68 -1.18
N GLU A 24 0.25 -13.68 -1.37
CA GLU A 24 0.26 -14.86 -0.51
C GLU A 24 1.43 -15.79 -0.75
N ASP A 25 2.16 -15.61 -1.86
CA ASP A 25 3.34 -16.43 -2.13
C ASP A 25 4.53 -16.06 -1.22
N ASN A 26 4.65 -14.78 -0.85
CA ASN A 26 5.80 -14.31 -0.06
C ASN A 26 5.42 -13.41 1.11
N ALA A 27 4.12 -13.18 1.33
CA ALA A 27 3.59 -12.34 2.40
C ALA A 27 3.94 -10.85 2.25
N ASP A 28 4.28 -10.41 1.05
CA ASP A 28 4.47 -8.98 0.79
C ASP A 28 3.13 -8.25 0.78
N LEU A 29 3.15 -7.01 1.25
CA LEU A 29 2.01 -6.11 1.09
C LEU A 29 2.11 -5.44 -0.28
N VAL A 30 0.99 -5.40 -1.01
CA VAL A 30 0.90 -4.72 -2.30
C VAL A 30 -0.13 -3.62 -2.16
N LEU A 31 0.29 -2.38 -2.39
CA LEU A 31 -0.53 -1.21 -2.15
C LEU A 31 -0.72 -0.42 -3.43
N GLN A 32 -1.96 -0.04 -3.70
CA GLN A 32 -2.31 0.88 -4.77
C GLN A 32 -2.80 2.17 -4.10
N GLY A 33 -2.24 3.29 -4.47
CA GLY A 33 -2.61 4.58 -3.89
C GLY A 33 -2.28 5.72 -4.82
N LEU A 34 -2.58 6.93 -4.36
CA LEU A 34 -2.26 8.13 -5.13
C LEU A 34 -0.75 8.34 -5.18
N LYS A 35 -0.26 8.72 -6.34
CA LYS A 35 1.13 9.13 -6.45
C LYS A 35 1.36 10.33 -5.55
N ALA A 36 2.47 10.34 -4.84
CA ALA A 36 2.82 11.46 -3.96
C ALA A 36 3.01 12.73 -4.79
N ASP A 37 2.55 13.86 -4.24
CA ASP A 37 2.83 15.15 -4.84
C ASP A 37 4.30 15.55 -4.63
N ALA A 38 4.71 16.65 -5.28
CA ALA A 38 6.10 17.09 -5.23
C ALA A 38 6.58 17.38 -3.81
N GLN A 39 5.71 17.94 -2.98
CA GLN A 39 6.08 18.28 -1.59
C GLN A 39 6.31 17.01 -0.77
N THR A 40 5.43 16.04 -0.88
CA THR A 40 5.57 14.76 -0.17
C THR A 40 6.82 14.02 -0.64
N HIS A 41 7.01 13.98 -1.96
CA HIS A 41 8.20 13.34 -2.56
C HIS A 41 9.48 13.99 -2.05
N ALA A 42 9.53 15.34 -2.01
CA ALA A 42 10.68 16.06 -1.51
C ALA A 42 10.95 15.74 -0.04
N GLY A 43 9.90 15.57 0.78
CA GLY A 43 10.05 15.18 2.17
C GLY A 43 10.72 13.82 2.32
N CYS A 44 10.35 12.85 1.47
CA CYS A 44 10.98 11.53 1.50
C CYS A 44 12.46 11.61 1.08
N LEU A 45 12.79 12.49 0.15
CA LEU A 45 14.17 12.67 -0.30
C LEU A 45 15.10 13.18 0.80
N THR A 46 14.57 13.81 1.85
CA THR A 46 15.40 14.25 2.98
C THR A 46 15.94 13.07 3.79
N VAL A 47 15.33 11.91 3.68
CA VAL A 47 15.77 10.69 4.38
C VAL A 47 16.74 9.88 3.53
N GLY A 48 16.53 9.85 2.23
CA GLY A 48 17.40 9.11 1.33
C GLY A 48 16.93 9.22 -0.11
N PRO A 49 17.71 8.71 -1.06
CA PRO A 49 17.35 8.78 -2.48
C PRO A 49 16.13 7.91 -2.78
N ILE A 50 15.41 8.28 -3.84
CA ILE A 50 14.29 7.48 -4.38
C ILE A 50 14.71 7.05 -5.79
N PRO A 51 15.28 5.86 -5.93
CA PRO A 51 15.72 5.38 -7.25
C PRO A 51 14.53 5.15 -8.18
N GLY A 52 14.82 5.09 -9.48
CA GLY A 52 13.76 4.99 -10.49
C GLY A 52 12.87 3.77 -10.40
N HIS A 53 13.33 2.71 -9.71
CA HIS A 53 12.53 1.50 -9.52
C HIS A 53 11.68 1.54 -8.24
N GLU A 54 11.69 2.65 -7.51
CA GLU A 54 10.87 2.86 -6.32
C GLU A 54 9.85 3.98 -6.56
N ALA A 55 8.77 3.95 -5.82
CA ALA A 55 7.73 4.97 -5.92
C ALA A 55 7.24 5.35 -4.52
N VAL A 56 6.75 6.57 -4.40
CA VAL A 56 6.11 7.04 -3.17
C VAL A 56 4.62 7.20 -3.45
N ILE A 57 3.81 6.58 -2.62
CA ILE A 57 2.35 6.69 -2.73
C ILE A 57 1.78 7.17 -1.40
N ARG A 58 0.58 7.70 -1.47
CA ARG A 58 -0.16 8.17 -0.30
C ARG A 58 -1.39 7.30 -0.11
N ILE A 59 -1.58 6.80 1.11
CA ILE A 59 -2.80 6.06 1.49
C ILE A 59 -3.54 6.92 2.51
N PRO A 60 -4.86 7.17 2.32
CA PRO A 60 -5.62 7.98 3.27
C PRO A 60 -5.61 7.41 4.68
N ALA A 61 -5.62 8.29 5.67
CA ALA A 61 -5.62 7.88 7.07
C ALA A 61 -6.78 6.93 7.43
N ARG A 62 -7.92 7.11 6.78
CA ARG A 62 -9.10 6.25 7.02
C ARG A 62 -8.87 4.80 6.61
N MET A 63 -7.79 4.51 5.86
CA MET A 63 -7.44 3.14 5.49
C MET A 63 -6.44 2.48 6.46
N VAL A 64 -6.02 3.18 7.51
CA VAL A 64 -5.11 2.59 8.48
C VAL A 64 -5.65 1.27 9.08
N PRO A 65 -6.94 1.17 9.45
CA PRO A 65 -7.47 -0.12 9.91
C PRO A 65 -7.37 -1.23 8.86
N THR A 66 -7.56 -0.92 7.59
CA THR A 66 -7.40 -1.86 6.49
C THR A 66 -5.95 -2.33 6.37
N LEU A 67 -5.00 -1.41 6.51
CA LEU A 67 -3.58 -1.77 6.49
C LEU A 67 -3.23 -2.68 7.66
N ARG A 68 -3.80 -2.44 8.82
CA ARG A 68 -3.58 -3.30 10.00
C ARG A 68 -4.10 -4.71 9.74
N GLU A 69 -5.28 -4.82 9.13
CA GLU A 69 -5.84 -6.12 8.73
C GLU A 69 -4.93 -6.83 7.73
N ALA A 70 -4.38 -6.10 6.77
CA ALA A 70 -3.46 -6.66 5.78
C ALA A 70 -2.17 -7.15 6.45
N CYS A 71 -1.66 -6.41 7.43
CA CYS A 71 -0.49 -6.83 8.19
C CYS A 71 -0.76 -8.15 8.92
N ASP A 72 -1.92 -8.27 9.56
CA ASP A 72 -2.30 -9.51 10.24
C ASP A 72 -2.41 -10.68 9.25
N ALA A 73 -2.98 -10.44 8.08
CA ALA A 73 -3.10 -11.47 7.04
C ALA A 73 -1.72 -11.90 6.52
N ALA A 74 -0.81 -10.93 6.33
CA ALA A 74 0.54 -11.22 5.87
C ALA A 74 1.32 -12.02 6.92
N GLU A 75 1.18 -11.67 8.18
CA GLU A 75 1.85 -12.40 9.27
C GLU A 75 1.34 -13.84 9.34
N ARG A 76 0.04 -14.06 9.19
CA ARG A 76 -0.53 -15.41 9.16
C ARG A 76 0.00 -16.20 7.96
N ALA A 77 0.19 -15.56 6.81
CA ALA A 77 0.74 -16.22 5.64
C ALA A 77 2.20 -16.67 5.86
N GLN A 78 2.99 -15.89 6.61
CA GLN A 78 4.36 -16.24 6.93
C GLN A 78 4.48 -17.45 7.85
N LEU A 79 3.44 -17.73 8.63
CA LEU A 79 3.46 -18.83 9.59
C LEU A 79 3.16 -20.19 8.96
N HIS A 80 2.83 -20.22 7.67
CA HIS A 80 2.52 -21.45 6.95
C HIS A 80 3.70 -21.96 6.09
#